data_c82f47979f906e6b2ef8042df5139b22
#
_entry.id   c82f47979f906e6b2ef8042df5139b22
#
_cell.length_a   1.000
_cell.length_b   1.000
_cell.length_c   1.000
_cell.angle_alpha   90.00
_cell.angle_beta   90.00
_cell.angle_gamma   90.00
#
_symmetry.space_group_name_H-M   'P 1'
#
loop_
_entity.id
_entity.type
_entity.pdbx_description
1 polymer ?
#
loop_
_entity_poly.entity_id
_entity_poly.type
_entity_poly.pdbx_seq_one_letter_code
_entity_poly.pdbx_strand_id
1 'polypeptide(L)'
;EIIVRELERDEIEVAIMGQPPPRLATDAVAFADHPLVVVASPGHPLARARRIPLAELAGETFLVREPGSGTRSSMERFFAERAFEPRIGGVMNSNETIKQAVMAGMGLAFLSRHTIGLELATGRMAILDVVGLPLMRRWYVVRRAGRFVSPASTAFVEFVVAAGPALLAELHPRRLAAARAPRPPARTRRQSKLRR
;
A
#
# COMPACT_ATOMS: atom_id res chain seq x y z
N GLU A 1 7.22 3.96 15.62
CA GLU A 1 7.77 4.26 16.99
C GLU A 1 7.71 5.75 17.33
N ILE A 2 7.98 6.69 16.39
CA ILE A 2 7.94 8.14 16.65
C ILE A 2 6.56 8.54 17.17
N ILE A 3 5.48 8.25 16.46
CA ILE A 3 4.10 8.58 16.83
C ILE A 3 3.72 8.03 18.21
N VAL A 4 4.20 6.85 18.58
CA VAL A 4 3.93 6.24 19.88
C VAL A 4 4.60 7.05 21.00
N ARG A 5 5.84 7.48 20.79
CA ARG A 5 6.55 8.35 21.77
C ARG A 5 5.90 9.71 21.93
N GLU A 6 5.42 10.30 20.83
CA GLU A 6 4.70 11.58 20.87
C GLU A 6 3.37 11.45 21.63
N LEU A 7 2.64 10.33 21.46
CA LEU A 7 1.46 10.01 22.28
C LEU A 7 1.83 9.80 23.76
N GLU A 8 2.91 9.09 24.06
CA GLU A 8 3.38 8.84 25.43
C GLU A 8 3.76 10.13 26.18
N ARG A 9 4.29 11.11 25.44
CA ARG A 9 4.71 12.41 25.97
C ARG A 9 3.62 13.46 25.98
N ASP A 10 2.42 13.10 25.53
CA ASP A 10 1.30 14.04 25.34
C ASP A 10 1.65 15.21 24.36
N GLU A 11 2.60 14.98 23.44
CA GLU A 11 2.96 15.93 22.38
C GLU A 11 1.91 15.95 21.25
N ILE A 12 1.17 14.83 21.10
CA ILE A 12 -0.01 14.72 20.23
C ILE A 12 -1.17 14.09 21.01
N GLU A 13 -2.39 14.54 20.74
CA GLU A 13 -3.60 14.03 21.39
C GLU A 13 -4.19 12.82 20.66
N VAL A 14 -4.05 12.79 19.33
CA VAL A 14 -4.66 11.79 18.44
C VAL A 14 -3.67 11.33 17.38
N ALA A 15 -3.73 10.05 17.06
CA ALA A 15 -2.95 9.45 15.97
C ALA A 15 -3.83 8.53 15.10
N ILE A 16 -3.49 8.42 13.81
CA ILE A 16 -4.03 7.40 12.92
C ILE A 16 -2.94 6.37 12.66
N MET A 17 -3.23 5.10 12.98
CA MET A 17 -2.25 4.02 12.82
C MET A 17 -2.90 2.68 12.47
N GLY A 18 -2.10 1.78 11.93
CA GLY A 18 -2.57 0.46 11.52
C GLY A 18 -2.68 -0.57 12.66
N GLN A 19 -2.20 -0.23 13.85
CA GLN A 19 -2.31 -1.07 15.05
C GLN A 19 -2.05 -0.23 16.29
N PRO A 20 -2.94 -0.26 17.29
CA PRO A 20 -2.69 0.39 18.57
C PRO A 20 -1.43 -0.17 19.23
N PRO A 21 -0.63 0.68 19.90
CA PRO A 21 0.58 0.24 20.56
C PRO A 21 0.27 -0.65 21.78
N PRO A 22 0.80 -1.88 21.88
CA PRO A 22 0.42 -2.81 22.93
C PRO A 22 0.93 -2.41 24.33
N ARG A 23 1.92 -1.52 24.39
CA ARG A 23 2.56 -1.09 25.66
C ARG A 23 2.02 0.24 26.21
N LEU A 24 1.13 0.89 25.49
CA LEU A 24 0.52 2.15 25.89
C LEU A 24 -0.99 1.95 26.08
N ALA A 25 -1.51 2.34 27.24
CA ALA A 25 -2.96 2.36 27.45
C ALA A 25 -3.61 3.39 26.49
N THR A 26 -4.44 2.92 25.59
CA THR A 26 -5.05 3.74 24.55
C THR A 26 -6.54 3.42 24.37
N ASP A 27 -7.30 4.47 24.08
CA ASP A 27 -8.62 4.33 23.48
C ASP A 27 -8.43 4.29 21.96
N ALA A 28 -8.75 3.18 21.34
CA ALA A 28 -8.54 2.96 19.92
C ALA A 28 -9.84 2.54 19.24
N VAL A 29 -10.25 3.27 18.22
CA VAL A 29 -11.44 2.97 17.42
C VAL A 29 -11.02 2.59 16.00
N ALA A 30 -11.36 1.36 15.59
CA ALA A 30 -11.16 0.92 14.22
C ALA A 30 -12.18 1.60 13.31
N PHE A 31 -11.73 2.26 12.23
CA PHE A 31 -12.64 2.99 11.34
C PHE A 31 -12.63 2.51 9.88
N ALA A 32 -11.59 1.85 9.40
CA ALA A 32 -11.53 1.38 8.02
C ALA A 32 -10.66 0.13 7.86
N ASP A 33 -10.87 -0.60 6.77
CA ASP A 33 -9.97 -1.66 6.34
C ASP A 33 -8.63 -1.07 5.88
N HIS A 34 -7.56 -1.83 6.05
CA HIS A 34 -6.19 -1.42 5.70
C HIS A 34 -5.48 -2.55 4.96
N PRO A 35 -5.77 -2.75 3.67
CA PRO A 35 -5.16 -3.82 2.89
C PRO A 35 -3.70 -3.51 2.56
N LEU A 36 -2.81 -4.46 2.84
CA LEU A 36 -1.41 -4.43 2.44
C LEU A 36 -1.19 -5.39 1.27
N VAL A 37 -0.43 -4.95 0.28
CA VAL A 37 -0.21 -5.64 -0.99
C VAL A 37 1.27 -5.63 -1.39
N VAL A 38 1.69 -6.57 -2.24
CA VAL A 38 2.96 -6.49 -2.95
C VAL A 38 2.75 -5.74 -4.26
N VAL A 39 3.65 -4.82 -4.55
CA VAL A 39 3.62 -3.97 -5.74
C VAL A 39 4.92 -4.07 -6.54
N ALA A 40 4.79 -3.83 -7.83
CA ALA A 40 5.89 -3.81 -8.81
C ALA A 40 5.71 -2.69 -9.83
N SER A 41 6.72 -2.44 -10.64
CA SER A 41 6.58 -1.65 -11.87
C SER A 41 5.63 -2.37 -12.85
N PRO A 42 4.92 -1.67 -13.74
CA PRO A 42 3.98 -2.29 -14.68
C PRO A 42 4.66 -3.23 -15.69
N GLY A 43 5.95 -3.01 -15.95
CA GLY A 43 6.77 -3.85 -16.84
C GLY A 43 7.36 -5.11 -16.19
N HIS A 44 7.14 -5.30 -14.90
CA HIS A 44 7.65 -6.46 -14.17
C HIS A 44 7.07 -7.77 -14.74
N PRO A 45 7.87 -8.85 -14.91
CA PRO A 45 7.38 -10.13 -15.45
C PRO A 45 6.13 -10.66 -14.73
N LEU A 46 6.09 -10.53 -13.41
CA LEU A 46 4.98 -10.99 -12.58
C LEU A 46 3.76 -10.05 -12.56
N ALA A 47 3.82 -8.86 -13.18
CA ALA A 47 2.72 -7.89 -13.11
C ALA A 47 1.41 -8.38 -13.75
N ARG A 48 1.49 -9.36 -14.66
CA ARG A 48 0.33 -9.98 -15.33
C ARG A 48 0.03 -11.40 -14.85
N ALA A 49 0.89 -11.97 -14.03
CA ALA A 49 0.70 -13.29 -13.45
C ALA A 49 -0.48 -13.29 -12.46
N ARG A 50 -1.08 -14.46 -12.28
CA ARG A 50 -2.21 -14.66 -11.37
C ARG A 50 -1.88 -15.74 -10.35
N ARG A 51 -2.40 -15.55 -9.12
CA ARG A 51 -2.23 -16.49 -8.02
C ARG A 51 -0.76 -16.90 -7.82
N ILE A 52 0.13 -15.90 -7.80
CA ILE A 52 1.59 -16.07 -7.69
C ILE A 52 1.90 -16.75 -6.34
N PRO A 53 2.49 -17.94 -6.34
CA PRO A 53 3.01 -18.54 -5.11
C PRO A 53 4.09 -17.65 -4.51
N LEU A 54 4.17 -17.56 -3.19
CA LEU A 54 5.16 -16.71 -2.52
C LEU A 54 6.61 -17.12 -2.89
N ALA A 55 6.84 -18.41 -3.13
CA ALA A 55 8.14 -18.93 -3.55
C ALA A 55 8.66 -18.32 -4.88
N GLU A 56 7.78 -17.89 -5.78
CA GLU A 56 8.19 -17.21 -7.03
C GLU A 56 8.80 -15.83 -6.78
N LEU A 57 8.61 -15.26 -5.59
CA LEU A 57 9.21 -13.99 -5.19
C LEU A 57 10.60 -14.17 -4.54
N ALA A 58 11.11 -15.39 -4.35
CA ALA A 58 12.37 -15.66 -3.64
C ALA A 58 13.60 -15.02 -4.31
N GLY A 59 13.58 -14.91 -5.65
CA GLY A 59 14.65 -14.25 -6.42
C GLY A 59 14.53 -12.74 -6.50
N GLU A 60 13.39 -12.18 -6.08
CA GLU A 60 13.08 -10.78 -6.26
C GLU A 60 13.67 -9.91 -5.14
N THR A 61 14.03 -8.69 -5.51
CA THR A 61 14.55 -7.70 -4.57
C THR A 61 13.40 -6.92 -3.93
N PHE A 62 13.36 -6.83 -2.60
CA PHE A 62 12.37 -6.08 -1.87
C PHE A 62 12.95 -4.75 -1.35
N LEU A 63 12.21 -3.68 -1.61
CA LEU A 63 12.42 -2.36 -1.02
C LEU A 63 11.49 -2.23 0.18
N VAL A 64 12.06 -2.01 1.36
CA VAL A 64 11.31 -2.09 2.61
C VAL A 64 11.36 -0.79 3.40
N ARG A 65 10.38 -0.61 4.27
CA ARG A 65 10.36 0.48 5.23
C ARG A 65 11.44 0.26 6.30
N GLU A 66 11.76 1.31 6.98
CA GLU A 66 12.67 1.34 8.13
C GLU A 66 12.19 0.44 9.28
N PRO A 67 13.10 -0.01 10.17
CA PRO A 67 12.71 -0.68 11.42
C PRO A 67 11.77 0.19 12.26
N GLY A 68 10.76 -0.42 12.88
CA GLY A 68 9.72 0.28 13.63
C GLY A 68 8.54 0.77 12.79
N SER A 69 8.58 0.63 11.45
CA SER A 69 7.42 0.82 10.59
C SER A 69 6.39 -0.30 10.77
N GLY A 70 5.14 0.04 11.01
CA GLY A 70 4.06 -0.95 11.12
C GLY A 70 3.80 -1.73 9.81
N THR A 71 4.12 -1.16 8.66
CA THR A 71 4.07 -1.86 7.36
C THR A 71 5.17 -2.91 7.28
N ARG A 72 6.40 -2.55 7.69
CA ARG A 72 7.52 -3.50 7.74
C ARG A 72 7.24 -4.65 8.69
N SER A 73 6.84 -4.38 9.92
CA SER A 73 6.52 -5.42 10.89
C SER A 73 5.42 -6.37 10.41
N SER A 74 4.45 -5.85 9.63
CA SER A 74 3.41 -6.69 9.05
C SER A 74 3.92 -7.57 7.92
N MET A 75 4.80 -7.04 7.08
CA MET A 75 5.48 -7.79 6.03
C MET A 75 6.33 -8.91 6.63
N GLU A 76 7.18 -8.59 7.60
CA GLU A 76 8.08 -9.53 8.27
C GLU A 76 7.28 -10.68 8.91
N ARG A 77 6.19 -10.36 9.62
CA ARG A 77 5.30 -11.38 10.19
C ARG A 77 4.64 -12.24 9.12
N PHE A 78 4.08 -11.63 8.06
CA PHE A 78 3.43 -12.35 6.97
C PHE A 78 4.39 -13.33 6.29
N PHE A 79 5.64 -12.94 6.08
CA PHE A 79 6.67 -13.78 5.47
C PHE A 79 7.17 -14.87 6.42
N ALA A 80 7.41 -14.53 7.69
CA ALA A 80 7.85 -15.49 8.71
C ALA A 80 6.83 -16.62 8.93
N GLU A 81 5.53 -16.30 8.98
CA GLU A 81 4.45 -17.28 9.09
C GLU A 81 4.42 -18.29 7.92
N ARG A 82 5.10 -17.96 6.81
CA ARG A 82 5.16 -18.77 5.56
C ARG A 82 6.55 -19.30 5.26
N ALA A 83 7.47 -19.20 6.21
CA ALA A 83 8.88 -19.59 6.05
C ALA A 83 9.51 -18.98 4.79
N PHE A 84 9.18 -17.71 4.49
CA PHE A 84 9.72 -16.99 3.35
C PHE A 84 10.66 -15.88 3.80
N GLU A 85 11.88 -15.87 3.24
CA GLU A 85 12.89 -14.84 3.48
C GLU A 85 13.04 -13.93 2.26
N PRO A 86 12.59 -12.66 2.34
CA PRO A 86 12.73 -11.73 1.22
C PRO A 86 14.18 -11.25 1.08
N ARG A 87 14.66 -11.15 -0.16
CA ARG A 87 15.93 -10.49 -0.47
C ARG A 87 15.75 -8.98 -0.34
N ILE A 88 16.29 -8.37 0.72
CA ILE A 88 16.22 -6.93 0.95
C ILE A 88 17.27 -6.21 0.11
N GLY A 89 16.81 -5.33 -0.79
CA GLY A 89 17.68 -4.52 -1.65
C GLY A 89 17.84 -3.07 -1.18
N GLY A 90 16.97 -2.62 -0.28
CA GLY A 90 17.08 -1.28 0.29
C GLY A 90 16.08 -1.01 1.40
N VAL A 91 16.49 -0.17 2.35
CA VAL A 91 15.64 0.30 3.45
C VAL A 91 15.39 1.79 3.28
N MET A 92 14.13 2.20 3.32
CA MET A 92 13.71 3.58 3.09
C MET A 92 12.74 4.03 4.18
N ASN A 93 12.80 5.29 4.57
CA ASN A 93 11.98 5.86 5.65
C ASN A 93 10.69 6.53 5.15
N SER A 94 10.39 6.44 3.86
CA SER A 94 9.22 7.06 3.25
C SER A 94 8.54 6.14 2.24
N ASN A 95 7.21 6.08 2.28
CA ASN A 95 6.43 5.40 1.24
C ASN A 95 6.65 6.04 -0.14
N GLU A 96 6.78 7.37 -0.21
CA GLU A 96 7.03 8.07 -1.46
C GLU A 96 8.34 7.63 -2.11
N THR A 97 9.43 7.55 -1.34
CA THR A 97 10.72 7.08 -1.84
C THR A 97 10.62 5.64 -2.37
N ILE A 98 9.94 4.76 -1.63
CA ILE A 98 9.71 3.37 -2.08
C ILE A 98 8.90 3.35 -3.37
N LYS A 99 7.82 4.14 -3.47
CA LYS A 99 7.00 4.20 -4.68
C LYS A 99 7.83 4.62 -5.90
N GLN A 100 8.66 5.67 -5.77
CA GLN A 100 9.52 6.11 -6.87
C GLN A 100 10.51 5.01 -7.28
N ALA A 101 11.13 4.33 -6.33
CA ALA A 101 12.07 3.24 -6.60
C ALA A 101 11.38 2.04 -7.28
N VAL A 102 10.17 1.65 -6.84
CA VAL A 102 9.38 0.60 -7.48
C VAL A 102 8.99 0.99 -8.92
N MET A 103 8.55 2.23 -9.14
CA MET A 103 8.22 2.73 -10.48
C MET A 103 9.43 2.77 -11.41
N ALA A 104 10.63 2.98 -10.87
CA ALA A 104 11.90 2.88 -11.59
C ALA A 104 12.36 1.43 -11.85
N GLY A 105 11.62 0.42 -11.38
CA GLY A 105 11.96 -0.98 -11.58
C GLY A 105 13.05 -1.52 -10.67
N MET A 106 13.36 -0.84 -9.55
CA MET A 106 14.44 -1.25 -8.64
C MET A 106 14.08 -2.46 -7.76
N GLY A 107 12.82 -2.90 -7.76
CA GLY A 107 12.35 -4.06 -7.01
C GLY A 107 10.88 -4.02 -6.67
N LEU A 108 10.47 -4.96 -5.83
CA LEU A 108 9.12 -5.08 -5.27
C LEU A 108 9.02 -4.32 -3.95
N ALA A 109 7.80 -3.97 -3.54
CA ALA A 109 7.57 -3.45 -2.20
C ALA A 109 6.27 -3.98 -1.60
N PHE A 110 6.23 -4.05 -0.27
CA PHE A 110 5.04 -4.36 0.51
C PHE A 110 4.46 -3.05 1.07
N LEU A 111 3.33 -2.61 0.54
CA LEU A 111 2.76 -1.29 0.83
C LEU A 111 1.26 -1.36 1.14
N SER A 112 0.76 -0.31 1.78
CA SER A 112 -0.68 -0.09 1.90
C SER A 112 -1.28 0.24 0.52
N ARG A 113 -2.36 -0.44 0.16
CA ARG A 113 -3.10 -0.12 -1.07
C ARG A 113 -3.60 1.33 -1.06
N HIS A 114 -3.90 1.89 0.11
CA HIS A 114 -4.37 3.27 0.25
C HIS A 114 -3.31 4.33 -0.13
N THR A 115 -2.02 3.98 -0.10
CA THR A 115 -0.94 4.93 -0.42
C THR A 115 -0.52 4.93 -1.89
N ILE A 116 -1.08 4.03 -2.71
CA ILE A 116 -0.67 3.82 -4.11
C ILE A 116 -1.81 4.06 -5.11
N GLY A 117 -2.89 4.71 -4.68
CA GLY A 117 -4.08 4.90 -5.52
C GLY A 117 -3.81 5.65 -6.81
N LEU A 118 -3.02 6.74 -6.76
CA LEU A 118 -2.65 7.54 -7.91
C LEU A 118 -1.77 6.74 -8.90
N GLU A 119 -0.79 6.01 -8.41
CA GLU A 119 0.11 5.21 -9.23
C GLU A 119 -0.62 4.08 -9.94
N LEU A 120 -1.62 3.48 -9.28
CA LEU A 120 -2.50 2.47 -9.90
C LEU A 120 -3.40 3.10 -10.96
N ALA A 121 -4.01 4.25 -10.66
CA ALA A 121 -4.91 4.94 -11.58
C ALA A 121 -4.18 5.41 -12.85
N THR A 122 -2.93 5.83 -12.72
CA THR A 122 -2.08 6.28 -13.83
C THR A 122 -1.29 5.16 -14.50
N GLY A 123 -1.46 3.92 -14.05
CA GLY A 123 -0.76 2.76 -14.62
C GLY A 123 0.76 2.75 -14.39
N ARG A 124 1.26 3.50 -13.43
CA ARG A 124 2.69 3.57 -13.09
C ARG A 124 3.14 2.49 -12.12
N MET A 125 2.20 1.77 -11.52
CA MET A 125 2.45 0.67 -10.60
C MET A 125 1.44 -0.45 -10.81
N ALA A 126 1.81 -1.68 -10.50
CA ALA A 126 0.94 -2.84 -10.54
C ALA A 126 0.92 -3.53 -9.17
N ILE A 127 -0.25 -4.00 -8.75
CA ILE A 127 -0.38 -4.93 -7.61
C ILE A 127 -0.15 -6.34 -8.15
N LEU A 128 0.75 -7.09 -7.51
CA LEU A 128 0.96 -8.50 -7.79
C LEU A 128 -0.12 -9.35 -7.10
N ASP A 129 -0.70 -10.27 -7.85
CA ASP A 129 -1.72 -11.22 -7.37
C ASP A 129 -1.06 -12.39 -6.62
N VAL A 130 -0.50 -12.10 -5.44
CA VAL A 130 0.23 -13.07 -4.62
C VAL A 130 -0.75 -13.84 -3.73
N VAL A 131 -0.60 -15.16 -3.65
CA VAL A 131 -1.44 -16.01 -2.81
C VAL A 131 -1.34 -15.60 -1.34
N GLY A 132 -2.48 -15.39 -0.71
CA GLY A 132 -2.58 -14.94 0.68
C GLY A 132 -2.57 -13.42 0.86
N LEU A 133 -2.49 -12.65 -0.22
CA LEU A 133 -2.65 -11.19 -0.21
C LEU A 133 -3.99 -10.78 -0.87
N PRO A 134 -4.55 -9.62 -0.54
CA PRO A 134 -4.05 -8.60 0.40
C PRO A 134 -4.05 -9.08 1.85
N LEU A 135 -3.03 -8.70 2.63
CA LEU A 135 -3.04 -8.87 4.08
C LEU A 135 -3.98 -7.82 4.67
N MET A 136 -5.11 -8.27 5.19
CA MET A 136 -6.13 -7.37 5.73
C MET A 136 -5.77 -6.93 7.14
N ARG A 137 -5.66 -5.62 7.34
CA ARG A 137 -5.53 -4.95 8.63
C ARG A 137 -6.66 -3.95 8.81
N ARG A 138 -6.62 -3.19 9.91
CA ARG A 138 -7.56 -2.10 10.18
C ARG A 138 -6.78 -0.80 10.40
N TRP A 139 -7.35 0.31 9.97
CA TRP A 139 -6.97 1.63 10.44
C TRP A 139 -7.66 1.94 11.74
N TYR A 140 -6.91 2.52 12.66
CA TYR A 140 -7.41 2.98 13.94
C TYR A 140 -7.14 4.46 14.11
N VAL A 141 -8.09 5.16 14.69
CA VAL A 141 -7.83 6.43 15.37
C VAL A 141 -7.58 6.11 16.83
N VAL A 142 -6.49 6.62 17.36
CA VAL A 142 -5.95 6.24 18.67
C VAL A 142 -5.65 7.50 19.48
N ARG A 143 -6.03 7.49 20.74
CA ARG A 143 -5.68 8.50 21.73
C ARG A 143 -5.19 7.82 23.01
N ARG A 144 -4.45 8.54 23.83
CA ARG A 144 -4.01 8.02 25.12
C ARG A 144 -5.18 7.93 26.08
N ALA A 145 -5.34 6.78 26.74
CA ALA A 145 -6.43 6.56 27.69
C ALA A 145 -6.28 7.45 28.95
N GLY A 146 -7.41 7.93 29.47
CA GLY A 146 -7.44 8.73 30.69
C GLY A 146 -6.82 10.12 30.57
N ARG A 147 -6.58 10.62 29.36
CA ARG A 147 -6.07 11.98 29.13
C ARG A 147 -7.15 12.91 28.62
N PHE A 148 -6.97 14.19 28.93
CA PHE A 148 -7.80 15.24 28.35
C PHE A 148 -7.60 15.28 26.83
N VAL A 149 -8.69 15.43 26.12
CA VAL A 149 -8.72 15.59 24.66
C VAL A 149 -9.44 16.89 24.36
N SER A 150 -8.84 17.75 23.57
CA SER A 150 -9.43 19.02 23.18
C SER A 150 -10.72 18.82 22.38
N PRO A 151 -11.66 19.80 22.40
CA PRO A 151 -12.85 19.74 21.56
C PRO A 151 -12.54 19.56 20.07
N ALA A 152 -11.45 20.16 19.59
CA ALA A 152 -10.99 20.01 18.19
C ALA A 152 -10.59 18.57 17.88
N SER A 153 -9.80 17.94 18.74
CA SER A 153 -9.39 16.54 18.59
C SER A 153 -10.57 15.59 18.73
N THR A 154 -11.54 15.89 19.59
CA THR A 154 -12.79 15.10 19.70
C THR A 154 -13.57 15.15 18.39
N ALA A 155 -13.81 16.35 17.85
CA ALA A 155 -14.50 16.53 16.56
C ALA A 155 -13.75 15.85 15.40
N PHE A 156 -12.41 15.89 15.42
CA PHE A 156 -11.60 15.19 14.43
C PHE A 156 -11.78 13.67 14.52
N VAL A 157 -11.76 13.08 15.71
CA VAL A 157 -12.00 11.65 15.92
C VAL A 157 -13.38 11.25 15.39
N GLU A 158 -14.42 12.00 15.75
CA GLU A 158 -15.79 11.76 15.28
C GLU A 158 -15.88 11.84 13.75
N PHE A 159 -15.26 12.85 13.14
CA PHE A 159 -15.19 12.98 11.68
C PHE A 159 -14.49 11.79 11.03
N VAL A 160 -13.31 11.38 11.54
CA VAL A 160 -12.56 10.25 10.99
C VAL A 160 -13.35 8.94 11.08
N VAL A 161 -14.04 8.71 12.19
CA VAL A 161 -14.84 7.49 12.37
C VAL A 161 -16.05 7.50 11.45
N ALA A 162 -16.73 8.64 11.28
CA ALA A 162 -17.93 8.75 10.47
C ALA A 162 -17.65 8.79 8.97
N ALA A 163 -16.68 9.61 8.53
CA ALA A 163 -16.42 9.88 7.12
C ALA A 163 -15.22 9.11 6.55
N GLY A 164 -14.26 8.70 7.38
CA GLY A 164 -13.02 8.06 6.97
C GLY A 164 -13.19 6.88 6.03
N PRO A 165 -14.10 5.93 6.28
CA PRO A 165 -14.32 4.79 5.37
C PRO A 165 -14.72 5.22 3.95
N ALA A 166 -15.62 6.19 3.82
CA ALA A 166 -16.07 6.70 2.53
C ALA A 166 -14.94 7.43 1.78
N LEU A 167 -14.22 8.32 2.48
CA LEU A 167 -13.09 9.05 1.91
C LEU A 167 -11.97 8.12 1.42
N LEU A 168 -11.65 7.07 2.19
CA LEU A 168 -10.67 6.07 1.76
C LEU A 168 -11.16 5.25 0.55
N ALA A 169 -12.45 5.00 0.44
CA ALA A 169 -13.03 4.31 -0.72
C ALA A 169 -12.94 5.16 -2.00
N GLU A 170 -13.10 6.48 -1.90
CA GLU A 170 -12.98 7.42 -3.01
C GLU A 170 -11.53 7.52 -3.56
N LEU A 171 -10.53 7.35 -2.70
CA LEU A 171 -9.12 7.28 -3.12
C LEU A 171 -8.82 6.05 -4.01
N HIS A 172 -9.76 5.11 -4.10
CA HIS A 172 -9.66 3.93 -4.94
C HIS A 172 -10.83 3.89 -5.91
N PRO A 173 -10.86 4.74 -6.95
CA PRO A 173 -11.88 4.62 -7.95
C PRO A 173 -11.90 3.17 -8.44
N ARG A 174 -13.05 2.50 -8.24
CA ARG A 174 -13.36 1.24 -8.90
C ARG A 174 -12.95 1.43 -10.35
N ARG A 175 -12.01 0.62 -10.84
CA ARG A 175 -11.53 0.59 -12.23
C ARG A 175 -12.25 1.63 -13.09
N LEU A 176 -11.59 2.72 -13.46
CA LEU A 176 -11.99 3.43 -14.65
C LEU A 176 -12.14 2.35 -15.71
N ALA A 177 -13.38 2.14 -16.14
CA ALA A 177 -13.71 1.14 -17.15
C ALA A 177 -12.65 1.24 -18.24
N ALA A 178 -12.01 0.14 -18.56
CA ALA A 178 -10.87 0.06 -19.45
C ALA A 178 -11.09 1.03 -20.62
N ALA A 179 -10.38 2.15 -20.60
CA ALA A 179 -10.31 3.01 -21.75
C ALA A 179 -9.78 2.13 -22.88
N ARG A 180 -10.64 1.78 -23.81
CA ARG A 180 -10.31 1.03 -25.00
C ARG A 180 -9.07 1.70 -25.60
N ALA A 181 -7.94 1.01 -25.55
CA ALA A 181 -6.78 1.42 -26.31
C ALA A 181 -7.24 1.70 -27.76
N PRO A 182 -6.89 2.85 -28.35
CA PRO A 182 -7.26 3.11 -29.73
C PRO A 182 -6.72 1.98 -30.60
N ARG A 183 -7.59 1.37 -31.40
CA ARG A 183 -7.21 0.33 -32.36
C ARG A 183 -6.10 0.91 -33.26
N PRO A 184 -4.98 0.21 -33.43
CA PRO A 184 -3.97 0.65 -34.38
C PRO A 184 -4.62 0.74 -35.78
N PRO A 185 -4.28 1.77 -36.56
CA PRO A 185 -4.85 1.95 -37.90
C PRO A 185 -4.58 0.72 -38.74
N ALA A 186 -5.61 0.27 -39.45
CA ALA A 186 -5.52 -0.88 -40.37
C ALA A 186 -4.40 -0.63 -41.38
N ARG A 187 -3.43 -1.56 -41.43
CA ARG A 187 -2.39 -1.55 -42.45
C ARG A 187 -3.06 -1.66 -43.80
N THR A 188 -3.12 -0.59 -44.56
CA THR A 188 -3.48 -0.58 -45.97
C THR A 188 -2.50 -1.46 -46.73
N ARG A 189 -2.97 -2.58 -47.21
CA ARG A 189 -2.26 -3.41 -48.20
C ARG A 189 -2.04 -2.55 -49.43
N ARG A 190 -0.82 -2.05 -49.63
CA ARG A 190 -0.38 -1.55 -50.93
C ARG A 190 -0.33 -2.73 -51.90
N GLN A 191 -1.28 -2.74 -52.80
CA GLN A 191 -1.21 -3.62 -53.99
C GLN A 191 -0.02 -3.18 -54.81
N SER A 192 1.00 -4.02 -54.88
CA SER A 192 2.03 -3.92 -55.91
C SER A 192 1.47 -4.55 -57.19
N LYS A 193 0.87 -3.68 -58.04
CA LYS A 193 0.82 -3.96 -59.47
C LYS A 193 2.04 -3.29 -60.05
N LEU A 194 3.03 -4.06 -60.46
CA LEU A 194 4.02 -3.64 -61.46
C LEU A 194 3.97 -4.67 -62.57
N ARG A 195 3.65 -4.12 -63.69
CA ARG A 195 3.66 -4.64 -65.06
C ARG A 195 5.08 -5.08 -65.45
N ARG A 196 5.12 -6.13 -66.24
CA ARG A 196 5.86 -6.36 -67.47
C ARG A 196 7.13 -5.53 -67.68
#